data_84e635785b465b32cbc5cc301924cf2a
#
_entry.id   84e635785b465b32cbc5cc301924cf2a
#
_cell.length_a   1.000
_cell.length_b   1.000
_cell.length_c   1.000
_cell.angle_alpha   90.00
_cell.angle_beta   90.00
_cell.angle_gamma   90.00
#
_symmetry.space_group_name_H-M   'P 1'
#
loop_
_entity.id
_entity.type
_entity.pdbx_description
1 polymer ?
#
loop_
_entity_poly.entity_id
_entity_poly.type
_entity_poly.pdbx_seq_one_letter_code
_entity_poly.pdbx_strand_id
1 'polypeptide(L)'
;TIIFTGTDDVNVPPSQSWSHYRVLQQATETPVRLVLFPDEPHGLRKYQHQYRKLEEEMAWFDRHFFKSSEEENPALKKDSPLKRLLTLQGVARNENRYGDLVAGILVPETAEYRNIKVGRFEVTRAQYAAFDPSYEVLPGAENYPASGISFEQAQAYVNWLSEKTGRHYRLPNAEEAEKLYGKPSAEANTLDYWAGYPPNPEDTEGLHRAIHQLDSRALLLRAVGTSDSVGENGNAVYDLGGNVAEWATDSDGKPVLRGGAANMPANPKDDSLTTCPHFRGLRVVLEK
;
A
#
# COMPACT_ATOMS: atom_id res chain seq x y z
N THR A 1 12.53 8.14 33.85
CA THR A 1 11.55 9.09 34.42
C THR A 1 10.37 9.26 33.46
N ILE A 2 9.13 9.21 34.01
CA ILE A 2 7.92 9.61 33.27
C ILE A 2 7.33 10.86 33.95
N ILE A 3 6.93 11.84 33.17
CA ILE A 3 6.39 13.13 33.61
C ILE A 3 5.00 13.27 33.00
N PHE A 4 4.03 13.61 33.84
CA PHE A 4 2.65 13.92 33.45
C PHE A 4 2.33 15.36 33.76
N THR A 5 1.69 16.07 32.84
CA THR A 5 1.26 17.45 33.08
C THR A 5 0.00 17.80 32.29
N GLY A 6 -0.90 18.54 32.91
CA GLY A 6 -2.04 19.16 32.24
C GLY A 6 -1.60 20.44 31.53
N THR A 7 -2.20 20.74 30.37
CA THR A 7 -1.85 21.97 29.65
C THR A 7 -2.34 23.24 30.34
N ASP A 8 -3.36 23.13 31.19
CA ASP A 8 -3.96 24.22 31.96
C ASP A 8 -3.53 24.21 33.45
N ASP A 9 -2.40 23.55 33.74
CA ASP A 9 -1.87 23.51 35.10
C ASP A 9 -1.25 24.86 35.47
N VAL A 10 -1.95 25.57 36.35
CA VAL A 10 -1.51 26.88 36.88
C VAL A 10 -0.61 26.74 38.11
N ASN A 11 -0.62 25.58 38.78
CA ASN A 11 0.19 25.33 39.97
C ASN A 11 1.63 24.96 39.58
N VAL A 12 1.76 24.08 38.58
CA VAL A 12 3.02 23.70 37.97
C VAL A 12 2.88 23.91 36.47
N PRO A 13 3.22 25.09 35.95
CA PRO A 13 3.05 25.40 34.53
C PRO A 13 3.70 24.37 33.62
N PRO A 14 3.07 23.99 32.52
CA PRO A 14 3.59 22.97 31.56
C PRO A 14 5.01 23.26 31.11
N SER A 15 5.42 24.52 31.04
CA SER A 15 6.78 24.94 30.68
C SER A 15 7.85 24.40 31.65
N GLN A 16 7.52 24.19 32.93
CA GLN A 16 8.46 23.57 33.88
C GLN A 16 8.63 22.09 33.59
N SER A 17 7.56 21.37 33.31
CA SER A 17 7.61 19.95 32.85
C SER A 17 8.40 19.79 31.60
N TRP A 18 8.22 20.68 30.61
CA TRP A 18 9.00 20.71 29.38
C TRP A 18 10.50 20.97 29.62
N SER A 19 10.82 21.94 30.49
CA SER A 19 12.20 22.25 30.84
C SER A 19 12.86 21.07 31.54
N HIS A 20 12.17 20.44 32.48
CA HIS A 20 12.66 19.26 33.19
C HIS A 20 12.91 18.09 32.21
N TYR A 21 11.93 17.80 31.33
CA TYR A 21 12.06 16.77 30.31
C TYR A 21 13.29 16.99 29.41
N ARG A 22 13.50 18.22 28.94
CA ARG A 22 14.66 18.56 28.09
C ARG A 22 15.98 18.42 28.81
N VAL A 23 16.06 18.87 30.08
CA VAL A 23 17.27 18.71 30.88
C VAL A 23 17.61 17.24 31.05
N LEU A 24 16.63 16.40 31.38
CA LEU A 24 16.85 14.96 31.52
C LEU A 24 17.28 14.30 30.20
N GLN A 25 16.69 14.69 29.07
CA GLN A 25 17.10 14.17 27.76
C GLN A 25 18.54 14.54 27.40
N GLN A 26 19.00 15.73 27.79
CA GLN A 26 20.33 16.22 27.43
C GLN A 26 21.42 15.79 28.43
N ALA A 27 21.05 15.63 29.68
CA ALA A 27 22.00 15.40 30.78
C ALA A 27 22.16 13.93 31.16
N THR A 28 21.28 13.05 30.69
CA THR A 28 21.28 11.63 31.09
C THR A 28 20.96 10.71 29.91
N GLU A 29 21.50 9.49 29.95
CA GLU A 29 21.08 8.40 29.03
C GLU A 29 19.84 7.65 29.58
N THR A 30 19.31 8.06 30.71
CA THR A 30 18.16 7.43 31.34
C THR A 30 16.89 7.69 30.51
N PRO A 31 16.07 6.68 30.22
CA PRO A 31 14.83 6.87 29.51
C PRO A 31 13.95 7.92 30.21
N VAL A 32 13.45 8.86 29.42
CA VAL A 32 12.52 9.90 29.90
C VAL A 32 11.35 10.04 28.93
N ARG A 33 10.15 10.23 29.51
CA ARG A 33 8.92 10.42 28.74
C ARG A 33 8.12 11.56 29.34
N LEU A 34 7.54 12.41 28.48
CA LEU A 34 6.61 13.45 28.86
C LEU A 34 5.26 13.16 28.19
N VAL A 35 4.20 13.17 29.00
CA VAL A 35 2.81 13.00 28.54
C VAL A 35 2.04 14.26 28.90
N LEU A 36 1.46 14.91 27.89
CA LEU A 36 0.65 16.12 28.03
C LEU A 36 -0.83 15.76 27.94
N PHE A 37 -1.62 16.31 28.85
CA PHE A 37 -3.07 16.14 28.85
C PHE A 37 -3.75 17.48 28.54
N PRO A 38 -4.39 17.58 27.36
CA PRO A 38 -5.05 18.81 26.92
C PRO A 38 -6.18 19.24 27.86
N ASP A 39 -6.24 20.55 28.12
CA ASP A 39 -7.27 21.19 28.96
C ASP A 39 -7.43 20.54 30.35
N GLU A 40 -6.35 20.10 30.93
CA GLU A 40 -6.33 19.54 32.30
C GLU A 40 -5.54 20.43 33.24
N PRO A 41 -6.05 20.68 34.46
CA PRO A 41 -5.33 21.38 35.52
C PRO A 41 -4.29 20.46 36.18
N HIS A 42 -3.81 20.88 37.38
CA HIS A 42 -2.83 20.11 38.16
C HIS A 42 -3.28 18.68 38.49
N GLY A 43 -4.56 18.44 38.69
CA GLY A 43 -5.15 17.11 38.84
C GLY A 43 -6.04 16.77 37.65
N LEU A 44 -5.81 15.62 37.03
CA LEU A 44 -6.62 15.18 35.88
C LEU A 44 -8.09 14.98 36.28
N ARG A 45 -8.99 15.62 35.57
CA ARG A 45 -10.45 15.59 35.85
C ARG A 45 -11.19 14.69 34.85
N LYS A 46 -10.75 14.64 33.60
CA LYS A 46 -11.39 13.84 32.56
C LYS A 46 -11.04 12.36 32.75
N TYR A 47 -12.07 11.52 32.84
CA TYR A 47 -11.91 10.08 33.08
C TYR A 47 -10.96 9.41 32.06
N GLN A 48 -11.09 9.77 30.78
CA GLN A 48 -10.23 9.23 29.72
C GLN A 48 -8.75 9.56 29.95
N HIS A 49 -8.45 10.76 30.47
CA HIS A 49 -7.08 11.17 30.78
C HIS A 49 -6.53 10.46 32.03
N GLN A 50 -7.37 10.25 33.04
CA GLN A 50 -7.00 9.44 34.22
C GLN A 50 -6.69 8.00 33.80
N TYR A 51 -7.54 7.41 32.97
CA TYR A 51 -7.32 6.06 32.42
C TYR A 51 -6.03 5.99 31.61
N ARG A 52 -5.83 6.94 30.70
CA ARG A 52 -4.58 7.01 29.90
C ARG A 52 -3.34 7.18 30.77
N LYS A 53 -3.39 7.99 31.82
CA LYS A 53 -2.28 8.12 32.78
C LYS A 53 -1.94 6.78 33.40
N LEU A 54 -2.93 6.02 33.85
CA LEU A 54 -2.74 4.71 34.46
C LEU A 54 -2.08 3.73 33.44
N GLU A 55 -2.56 3.68 32.21
CA GLU A 55 -1.96 2.85 31.16
C GLU A 55 -0.47 3.20 30.93
N GLU A 56 -0.15 4.49 30.84
CA GLU A 56 1.23 4.95 30.64
C GLU A 56 2.13 4.63 31.86
N GLU A 57 1.62 4.76 33.07
CA GLU A 57 2.34 4.37 34.30
C GLU A 57 2.61 2.86 34.32
N MET A 58 1.59 2.05 34.07
CA MET A 58 1.73 0.59 34.03
C MET A 58 2.74 0.16 32.97
N ALA A 59 2.60 0.67 31.75
CA ALA A 59 3.52 0.36 30.66
C ALA A 59 4.97 0.80 30.96
N TRP A 60 5.14 1.92 31.67
CA TRP A 60 6.45 2.39 32.11
C TRP A 60 7.07 1.47 33.14
N PHE A 61 6.30 1.04 34.15
CA PHE A 61 6.76 0.11 35.17
C PHE A 61 7.08 -1.26 34.59
N ASP A 62 6.23 -1.78 33.72
CA ASP A 62 6.46 -3.07 33.06
C ASP A 62 7.78 -3.07 32.29
N ARG A 63 8.04 -2.00 31.54
CA ARG A 63 9.25 -1.88 30.72
C ARG A 63 10.53 -1.68 31.53
N HIS A 64 10.47 -0.87 32.57
CA HIS A 64 11.69 -0.39 33.25
C HIS A 64 11.95 -1.02 34.62
N PHE A 65 10.93 -1.54 35.28
CA PHE A 65 11.04 -2.17 36.59
C PHE A 65 10.87 -3.69 36.53
N PHE A 66 9.77 -4.14 35.95
CA PHE A 66 9.48 -5.57 35.95
C PHE A 66 10.20 -6.31 34.83
N LYS A 67 10.75 -5.61 33.84
CA LYS A 67 11.42 -6.19 32.69
C LYS A 67 10.61 -7.35 32.07
N SER A 68 9.30 -7.25 32.17
CA SER A 68 8.42 -8.15 31.43
C SER A 68 8.85 -8.07 29.97
N SER A 69 9.05 -9.22 29.35
CA SER A 69 9.33 -9.34 27.92
C SER A 69 8.44 -8.36 27.17
N GLU A 70 9.02 -7.61 26.23
CA GLU A 70 8.31 -6.60 25.44
C GLU A 70 6.95 -7.18 25.02
N GLU A 71 5.89 -6.83 25.75
CA GLU A 71 4.56 -7.07 25.22
C GLU A 71 4.47 -6.24 23.96
N GLU A 72 4.32 -6.93 22.84
CA GLU A 72 4.15 -6.29 21.54
C GLU A 72 3.09 -5.20 21.71
N ASN A 73 3.47 -3.97 21.41
CA ASN A 73 2.52 -2.86 21.44
C ASN A 73 1.20 -3.33 20.79
N PRO A 74 0.04 -3.20 21.47
CA PRO A 74 -1.25 -3.67 20.94
C PRO A 74 -1.52 -3.20 19.51
N ALA A 75 -1.04 -1.98 19.15
CA ALA A 75 -1.11 -1.46 17.81
C ALA A 75 -0.24 -2.23 16.80
N LEU A 76 0.72 -3.04 17.26
CA LEU A 76 1.61 -3.85 16.44
C LEU A 76 1.30 -5.36 16.52
N LYS A 77 0.24 -5.76 17.22
CA LYS A 77 -0.22 -7.15 17.23
C LYS A 77 -0.53 -7.60 15.80
N LYS A 78 -0.31 -8.91 15.55
CA LYS A 78 -0.38 -9.52 14.21
C LYS A 78 -1.61 -9.12 13.39
N ASP A 79 -2.75 -8.93 14.06
CA ASP A 79 -4.04 -8.64 13.42
C ASP A 79 -4.44 -7.15 13.49
N SER A 80 -3.56 -6.28 13.99
CA SER A 80 -3.86 -4.85 14.05
C SER A 80 -3.79 -4.20 12.67
N PRO A 81 -4.63 -3.19 12.39
CA PRO A 81 -4.57 -2.44 11.14
C PRO A 81 -3.19 -1.83 10.87
N LEU A 82 -2.54 -1.31 11.92
CA LEU A 82 -1.20 -0.73 11.81
C LEU A 82 -0.14 -1.80 11.48
N LYS A 83 -0.20 -2.99 12.09
CA LYS A 83 0.72 -4.09 11.78
C LYS A 83 0.52 -4.59 10.35
N ARG A 84 -0.73 -4.71 9.91
CA ARG A 84 -1.05 -5.03 8.50
C ARG A 84 -0.43 -4.00 7.56
N LEU A 85 -0.64 -2.71 7.83
CA LEU A 85 -0.05 -1.63 7.04
C LEU A 85 1.48 -1.68 7.03
N LEU A 86 2.12 -1.87 8.19
CA LEU A 86 3.58 -1.97 8.32
C LEU A 86 4.12 -3.24 7.66
N THR A 87 3.36 -4.35 7.68
CA THR A 87 3.73 -5.58 6.99
C THR A 87 3.62 -5.39 5.48
N LEU A 88 2.56 -4.77 5.00
CA LEU A 88 2.40 -4.40 3.60
C LEU A 88 3.51 -3.44 3.14
N GLN A 89 3.84 -2.43 3.95
CA GLN A 89 4.97 -1.54 3.70
C GLN A 89 6.33 -2.23 3.87
N GLY A 90 6.44 -3.23 4.75
CA GLY A 90 7.66 -4.00 4.97
C GLY A 90 7.99 -4.93 3.81
N VAL A 91 6.97 -5.50 3.16
CA VAL A 91 7.09 -6.18 1.86
C VAL A 91 7.58 -5.18 0.80
N ALA A 92 7.20 -3.89 0.94
CA ALA A 92 7.61 -2.77 0.10
C ALA A 92 9.05 -2.28 0.34
N ARG A 93 9.71 -2.70 1.39
CA ARG A 93 10.94 -2.05 1.89
C ARG A 93 12.22 -2.85 1.78
N ASN A 94 12.36 -3.76 0.84
CA ASN A 94 13.73 -4.15 0.45
C ASN A 94 14.27 -3.05 -0.49
N GLU A 95 14.96 -2.08 0.09
CA GLU A 95 15.69 -1.02 -0.61
C GLU A 95 14.86 -0.09 -1.53
N ASN A 96 13.65 0.28 -1.13
CA ASN A 96 12.77 1.22 -1.86
C ASN A 96 12.32 0.79 -3.28
N ARG A 97 12.56 -0.46 -3.71
CA ARG A 97 12.12 -0.94 -5.01
C ARG A 97 11.68 -2.39 -4.94
N TYR A 98 10.50 -2.68 -5.50
CA TYR A 98 10.05 -4.06 -5.65
C TYR A 98 10.79 -4.78 -6.76
N GLY A 99 11.02 -6.06 -6.57
CA GLY A 99 11.54 -6.95 -7.59
C GLY A 99 12.81 -7.67 -7.20
N ASP A 100 13.15 -8.68 -7.97
CA ASP A 100 14.39 -9.41 -7.86
C ASP A 100 15.45 -8.82 -8.80
N LEU A 101 16.70 -8.76 -8.38
CA LEU A 101 17.77 -8.33 -9.26
C LEU A 101 18.27 -9.55 -10.09
N VAL A 102 17.99 -9.56 -11.39
CA VAL A 102 18.41 -10.61 -12.32
C VAL A 102 19.12 -9.99 -13.50
N ALA A 103 20.31 -10.49 -13.83
CA ALA A 103 21.14 -9.97 -14.94
C ALA A 103 21.36 -8.44 -14.89
N GLY A 104 21.37 -7.86 -13.71
CA GLY A 104 21.60 -6.42 -13.50
C GLY A 104 20.35 -5.56 -13.68
N ILE A 105 19.18 -6.14 -13.91
CA ILE A 105 17.90 -5.43 -14.00
C ILE A 105 16.95 -5.87 -12.90
N LEU A 106 16.06 -4.95 -12.50
CA LEU A 106 15.01 -5.22 -11.53
C LEU A 106 13.83 -5.90 -12.25
N VAL A 107 13.58 -7.18 -11.95
CA VAL A 107 12.51 -7.97 -12.55
C VAL A 107 11.33 -8.11 -11.59
N PRO A 108 10.08 -8.25 -12.09
CA PRO A 108 8.93 -8.48 -11.25
C PRO A 108 9.06 -9.74 -10.38
N GLU A 109 8.82 -9.61 -9.09
CA GLU A 109 8.66 -10.77 -8.19
C GLU A 109 7.48 -11.61 -8.65
N THR A 110 7.64 -12.95 -8.60
CA THR A 110 6.57 -13.86 -8.98
C THR A 110 6.11 -14.71 -7.80
N ALA A 111 4.81 -14.97 -7.75
CA ALA A 111 4.17 -15.88 -6.79
C ALA A 111 3.46 -17.00 -7.54
N GLU A 112 3.31 -18.16 -6.89
CA GLU A 112 2.51 -19.25 -7.46
C GLU A 112 1.08 -19.15 -6.94
N TYR A 113 0.15 -18.78 -7.83
CA TYR A 113 -1.27 -18.63 -7.51
C TYR A 113 -2.11 -19.43 -8.49
N ARG A 114 -2.95 -20.34 -8.00
CA ARG A 114 -3.83 -21.22 -8.81
C ARG A 114 -3.09 -21.93 -9.96
N ASN A 115 -1.88 -22.43 -9.67
CA ASN A 115 -0.98 -23.11 -10.62
C ASN A 115 -0.42 -22.20 -11.74
N ILE A 116 -0.49 -20.88 -11.56
CA ILE A 116 0.10 -19.89 -12.45
C ILE A 116 1.24 -19.22 -11.71
N LYS A 117 2.41 -19.13 -12.32
CA LYS A 117 3.52 -18.34 -11.80
C LYS A 117 3.38 -16.91 -12.32
N VAL A 118 2.82 -16.04 -11.52
CA VAL A 118 2.37 -14.69 -11.90
C VAL A 118 3.10 -13.63 -11.10
N GLY A 119 3.26 -12.45 -11.66
CA GLY A 119 3.78 -11.28 -10.94
C GLY A 119 3.01 -11.06 -9.64
N ARG A 120 3.72 -11.00 -8.52
CA ARG A 120 3.14 -10.72 -7.21
C ARG A 120 2.42 -9.38 -7.19
N PHE A 121 2.96 -8.42 -7.92
CA PHE A 121 2.45 -7.08 -8.11
C PHE A 121 2.26 -6.78 -9.60
N GLU A 122 1.57 -5.71 -9.90
CA GLU A 122 1.66 -5.05 -11.19
C GLU A 122 3.12 -4.67 -11.48
N VAL A 123 3.52 -4.60 -12.74
CA VAL A 123 4.85 -4.10 -13.11
C VAL A 123 4.99 -2.66 -12.61
N THR A 124 6.04 -2.38 -11.86
CA THR A 124 6.25 -1.05 -11.29
C THR A 124 6.85 -0.07 -12.30
N ARG A 125 6.72 1.21 -12.02
CA ARG A 125 7.35 2.28 -12.83
C ARG A 125 8.86 2.11 -12.92
N ALA A 126 9.54 1.73 -11.81
CA ALA A 126 10.97 1.49 -11.83
C ALA A 126 11.36 0.31 -12.73
N GLN A 127 10.56 -0.76 -12.73
CA GLN A 127 10.78 -1.91 -13.60
C GLN A 127 10.54 -1.56 -15.06
N TYR A 128 9.49 -0.81 -15.36
CA TYR A 128 9.16 -0.40 -16.72
C TYR A 128 10.18 0.60 -17.29
N ALA A 129 10.63 1.55 -16.50
CA ALA A 129 11.64 2.53 -16.90
C ALA A 129 13.01 1.89 -17.23
N ALA A 130 13.31 0.70 -16.70
CA ALA A 130 14.49 -0.05 -17.10
C ALA A 130 14.39 -0.56 -18.55
N PHE A 131 13.18 -0.77 -19.07
CA PHE A 131 12.88 -1.10 -20.46
C PHE A 131 12.82 0.16 -21.34
N ASP A 132 12.05 1.15 -20.89
CA ASP A 132 11.86 2.41 -21.61
C ASP A 132 12.42 3.58 -20.80
N PRO A 133 13.65 4.00 -21.06
CA PRO A 133 14.26 5.13 -20.34
C PRO A 133 13.55 6.48 -20.55
N SER A 134 12.65 6.60 -21.52
CA SER A 134 11.83 7.79 -21.74
C SER A 134 10.59 7.84 -20.84
N TYR A 135 10.26 6.72 -20.16
CA TYR A 135 9.15 6.65 -19.24
C TYR A 135 9.46 7.42 -17.96
N GLU A 136 8.72 8.52 -17.74
CA GLU A 136 8.97 9.40 -16.60
C GLU A 136 8.57 8.75 -15.28
N VAL A 137 9.53 8.66 -14.35
CA VAL A 137 9.30 8.22 -12.97
C VAL A 137 9.57 9.37 -12.03
N LEU A 138 8.53 9.87 -11.38
CA LEU A 138 8.68 10.90 -10.37
C LEU A 138 9.36 10.32 -9.11
N PRO A 139 10.22 11.09 -8.42
CA PRO A 139 10.83 10.67 -7.16
C PRO A 139 9.78 10.23 -6.14
N GLY A 140 9.95 9.03 -5.57
CA GLY A 140 9.01 8.41 -4.62
C GLY A 140 7.85 7.66 -5.29
N ALA A 141 7.78 7.63 -6.63
CA ALA A 141 6.76 6.90 -7.37
C ALA A 141 7.32 5.61 -8.03
N GLU A 142 8.48 5.18 -7.66
CA GLU A 142 9.17 4.02 -8.23
C GLU A 142 8.36 2.73 -8.09
N ASN A 143 7.67 2.58 -6.96
CA ASN A 143 6.83 1.41 -6.64
C ASN A 143 5.35 1.60 -6.98
N TYR A 144 4.98 2.65 -7.73
CA TYR A 144 3.64 2.75 -8.29
C TYR A 144 3.55 1.87 -9.54
N PRO A 145 2.35 1.40 -9.93
CA PRO A 145 2.21 0.61 -11.15
C PRO A 145 2.62 1.44 -12.37
N ALA A 146 3.29 0.80 -13.30
CA ALA A 146 3.47 1.35 -14.63
C ALA A 146 2.09 1.53 -15.27
N SER A 147 1.79 2.74 -15.70
CA SER A 147 0.46 3.15 -16.15
C SER A 147 0.52 3.94 -17.44
N GLY A 148 -0.59 3.99 -18.18
CA GLY A 148 -0.61 4.58 -19.51
C GLY A 148 0.02 3.69 -20.58
N ILE A 149 0.09 2.39 -20.35
CA ILE A 149 0.77 1.41 -21.22
C ILE A 149 -0.21 0.87 -22.25
N SER A 150 0.16 0.89 -23.53
CA SER A 150 -0.59 0.21 -24.58
C SER A 150 -0.32 -1.30 -24.57
N PHE A 151 -1.16 -2.07 -25.27
CA PHE A 151 -0.93 -3.52 -25.40
C PHE A 151 0.39 -3.84 -26.08
N GLU A 152 0.73 -3.11 -27.12
CA GLU A 152 1.98 -3.28 -27.89
C GLU A 152 3.20 -2.98 -26.99
N GLN A 153 3.11 -1.95 -26.16
CA GLN A 153 4.14 -1.61 -25.18
C GLN A 153 4.28 -2.69 -24.10
N ALA A 154 3.16 -3.22 -23.61
CA ALA A 154 3.16 -4.32 -22.65
C ALA A 154 3.80 -5.58 -23.23
N GLN A 155 3.46 -5.91 -24.47
CA GLN A 155 4.04 -7.05 -25.20
C GLN A 155 5.55 -6.85 -25.46
N ALA A 156 5.96 -5.66 -25.84
CA ALA A 156 7.37 -5.32 -26.01
C ALA A 156 8.16 -5.46 -24.71
N TYR A 157 7.57 -5.02 -23.58
CA TYR A 157 8.18 -5.15 -22.26
C TYR A 157 8.44 -6.62 -21.88
N VAL A 158 7.45 -7.50 -22.01
CA VAL A 158 7.62 -8.92 -21.62
C VAL A 158 8.60 -9.64 -22.54
N ASN A 159 8.66 -9.28 -23.83
CA ASN A 159 9.65 -9.80 -24.76
C ASN A 159 11.07 -9.37 -24.37
N TRP A 160 11.27 -8.07 -24.11
CA TRP A 160 12.54 -7.53 -23.62
C TRP A 160 12.97 -8.17 -22.30
N LEU A 161 12.03 -8.33 -21.36
CA LEU A 161 12.30 -8.97 -20.07
C LEU A 161 12.76 -10.42 -20.26
N SER A 162 12.14 -11.14 -21.17
CA SER A 162 12.51 -12.51 -21.51
C SER A 162 13.92 -12.61 -22.10
N GLU A 163 14.25 -11.74 -23.06
CA GLU A 163 15.57 -11.66 -23.66
C GLU A 163 16.67 -11.32 -22.63
N LYS A 164 16.42 -10.37 -21.76
CA LYS A 164 17.38 -9.92 -20.75
C LYS A 164 17.66 -10.97 -19.68
N THR A 165 16.65 -11.75 -19.31
CA THR A 165 16.75 -12.68 -18.17
C THR A 165 17.01 -14.13 -18.60
N GLY A 166 16.79 -14.46 -19.87
CA GLY A 166 16.79 -15.84 -20.36
C GLY A 166 15.61 -16.68 -19.83
N ARG A 167 14.60 -16.03 -19.23
CA ARG A 167 13.36 -16.65 -18.73
C ARG A 167 12.22 -16.29 -19.69
N HIS A 168 11.16 -17.09 -19.72
CA HIS A 168 10.05 -16.84 -20.62
C HIS A 168 8.91 -16.09 -19.90
N TYR A 169 8.86 -14.78 -20.07
CA TYR A 169 7.78 -13.92 -19.57
C TYR A 169 6.78 -13.60 -20.67
N ARG A 170 5.50 -13.51 -20.29
CA ARG A 170 4.41 -13.13 -21.20
C ARG A 170 3.28 -12.45 -20.43
N LEU A 171 2.31 -11.94 -21.15
CA LEU A 171 1.03 -11.49 -20.58
C LEU A 171 0.14 -12.69 -20.23
N PRO A 172 -0.80 -12.56 -19.28
CA PRO A 172 -1.80 -13.58 -18.99
C PRO A 172 -2.66 -13.90 -20.21
N ASN A 173 -2.98 -15.17 -20.41
CA ASN A 173 -3.98 -15.58 -21.40
C ASN A 173 -5.40 -15.56 -20.80
N ALA A 174 -6.44 -15.84 -21.61
CA ALA A 174 -7.84 -15.81 -21.23
C ALA A 174 -8.15 -16.67 -20.00
N GLU A 175 -7.64 -17.89 -19.94
CA GLU A 175 -7.88 -18.81 -18.81
C GLU A 175 -7.22 -18.33 -17.52
N GLU A 176 -6.00 -17.84 -17.64
CA GLU A 176 -5.23 -17.30 -16.53
C GLU A 176 -5.86 -15.99 -16.01
N ALA A 177 -6.28 -15.13 -16.92
CA ALA A 177 -6.98 -13.91 -16.60
C ALA A 177 -8.29 -14.18 -15.85
N GLU A 178 -9.06 -15.18 -16.25
CA GLU A 178 -10.27 -15.59 -15.52
C GLU A 178 -9.94 -16.10 -14.11
N LYS A 179 -8.87 -16.89 -13.98
CA LYS A 179 -8.41 -17.35 -12.65
C LYS A 179 -7.92 -16.21 -11.75
N LEU A 180 -7.27 -15.20 -12.32
CA LEU A 180 -6.74 -14.08 -11.56
C LEU A 180 -7.84 -13.08 -11.16
N TYR A 181 -8.68 -12.68 -12.11
CA TYR A 181 -9.57 -11.53 -11.97
C TYR A 181 -11.06 -11.88 -11.82
N GLY A 182 -11.44 -13.15 -11.90
CA GLY A 182 -12.84 -13.61 -11.98
C GLY A 182 -13.75 -13.25 -10.80
N LYS A 183 -13.21 -12.78 -9.69
CA LYS A 183 -13.98 -12.17 -8.57
C LYS A 183 -13.11 -11.12 -7.89
N PRO A 184 -13.10 -9.88 -8.36
CA PRO A 184 -12.43 -8.80 -7.65
C PRO A 184 -13.09 -8.61 -6.27
N SER A 185 -12.29 -8.51 -5.22
CA SER A 185 -12.76 -8.06 -3.92
C SER A 185 -13.06 -6.57 -3.99
N ALA A 186 -14.23 -6.15 -3.52
CA ALA A 186 -14.58 -4.73 -3.41
C ALA A 186 -13.55 -3.96 -2.56
N GLU A 187 -12.98 -4.61 -1.54
CA GLU A 187 -11.97 -4.03 -0.66
C GLU A 187 -10.63 -3.74 -1.35
N ALA A 188 -10.37 -4.39 -2.47
CA ALA A 188 -9.15 -4.17 -3.26
C ALA A 188 -9.31 -3.07 -4.33
N ASN A 189 -10.52 -2.53 -4.53
CA ASN A 189 -10.78 -1.55 -5.56
C ASN A 189 -10.34 -0.14 -5.14
N THR A 190 -9.56 0.50 -6.01
CA THR A 190 -8.97 1.81 -5.71
C THR A 190 -10.00 2.94 -5.71
N LEU A 191 -11.01 2.89 -6.59
CA LEU A 191 -12.07 3.90 -6.61
C LEU A 191 -12.92 3.86 -5.34
N ASP A 192 -13.35 2.65 -4.94
CA ASP A 192 -14.14 2.45 -3.73
C ASP A 192 -13.35 2.87 -2.48
N TYR A 193 -12.05 2.60 -2.47
CA TYR A 193 -11.14 3.05 -1.42
C TYR A 193 -11.13 4.59 -1.30
N TRP A 194 -10.96 5.31 -2.40
CA TRP A 194 -10.91 6.78 -2.39
C TRP A 194 -12.27 7.43 -2.15
N ALA A 195 -13.34 6.82 -2.66
CA ALA A 195 -14.71 7.25 -2.37
C ALA A 195 -15.10 7.03 -0.89
N GLY A 196 -14.50 6.02 -0.23
CA GLY A 196 -14.82 5.64 1.14
C GLY A 196 -16.10 4.79 1.26
N TYR A 197 -16.71 4.43 0.16
CA TYR A 197 -17.90 3.56 0.06
C TYR A 197 -17.99 2.95 -1.34
N PRO A 198 -18.68 1.82 -1.53
CA PRO A 198 -18.99 1.30 -2.85
C PRO A 198 -19.96 2.25 -3.59
N PRO A 199 -19.52 2.95 -4.65
CA PRO A 199 -20.38 3.92 -5.34
C PRO A 199 -21.58 3.26 -6.00
N ASN A 200 -22.73 3.90 -5.91
CA ASN A 200 -23.89 3.54 -6.71
C ASN A 200 -23.72 4.00 -8.17
N PRO A 201 -24.55 3.53 -9.13
CA PRO A 201 -24.37 3.87 -10.54
C PRO A 201 -24.37 5.37 -10.85
N GLU A 202 -25.18 6.16 -10.12
CA GLU A 202 -25.29 7.61 -10.33
C GLU A 202 -24.02 8.33 -9.85
N ASP A 203 -23.54 7.97 -8.65
CA ASP A 203 -22.26 8.47 -8.11
C ASP A 203 -21.10 8.04 -8.97
N THR A 204 -21.08 6.80 -9.44
CA THR A 204 -20.03 6.27 -10.32
C THR A 204 -19.88 7.10 -11.58
N GLU A 205 -20.99 7.46 -12.23
CA GLU A 205 -20.96 8.29 -13.44
C GLU A 205 -20.40 9.70 -13.14
N GLY A 206 -20.79 10.30 -12.02
CA GLY A 206 -20.28 11.59 -11.55
C GLY A 206 -18.77 11.54 -11.26
N LEU A 207 -18.33 10.52 -10.51
CA LEU A 207 -16.92 10.30 -10.19
C LEU A 207 -16.09 10.04 -11.45
N HIS A 208 -16.60 9.21 -12.35
CA HIS A 208 -15.91 8.89 -13.61
C HIS A 208 -15.68 10.15 -14.46
N ARG A 209 -16.70 11.01 -14.62
CA ARG A 209 -16.54 12.31 -15.30
C ARG A 209 -15.52 13.21 -14.59
N ALA A 210 -15.54 13.29 -13.27
CA ALA A 210 -14.58 14.09 -12.51
C ALA A 210 -13.16 13.58 -12.68
N ILE A 211 -12.94 12.26 -12.65
CA ILE A 211 -11.63 11.64 -12.84
C ILE A 211 -11.09 11.90 -14.24
N HIS A 212 -11.93 11.87 -15.27
CA HIS A 212 -11.52 12.20 -16.64
C HIS A 212 -11.03 13.65 -16.82
N GLN A 213 -11.40 14.55 -15.91
CA GLN A 213 -10.96 15.94 -15.89
C GLN A 213 -9.64 16.14 -15.12
N LEU A 214 -9.21 15.14 -14.33
CA LEU A 214 -7.92 15.23 -13.65
C LEU A 214 -6.76 15.08 -14.62
N ASP A 215 -5.66 15.76 -14.32
CA ASP A 215 -4.41 15.55 -15.03
C ASP A 215 -4.01 14.06 -14.96
N SER A 216 -3.54 13.55 -16.10
CA SER A 216 -3.15 12.15 -16.34
C SER A 216 -2.14 11.56 -15.35
N ARG A 217 -1.48 12.39 -14.58
CA ARG A 217 -0.49 11.98 -13.57
C ARG A 217 -1.11 11.27 -12.35
N ALA A 218 -2.41 11.01 -12.43
CA ALA A 218 -3.20 10.07 -11.66
C ALA A 218 -2.84 10.00 -10.16
N LEU A 219 -3.25 11.02 -9.44
CA LEU A 219 -3.23 11.04 -7.97
C LEU A 219 -3.97 9.86 -7.32
N LEU A 220 -4.78 9.11 -8.11
CA LEU A 220 -5.58 7.99 -7.65
C LEU A 220 -4.80 6.67 -7.54
N LEU A 221 -3.64 6.55 -8.20
CA LEU A 221 -2.84 5.33 -8.10
C LEU A 221 -2.20 5.22 -6.72
N ARG A 222 -2.04 3.99 -6.27
CA ARG A 222 -1.38 3.64 -5.02
C ARG A 222 -0.10 2.86 -5.32
N ALA A 223 0.86 2.89 -4.40
CA ALA A 223 2.01 2.00 -4.52
C ALA A 223 1.51 0.55 -4.56
N VAL A 224 2.10 -0.29 -5.41
CA VAL A 224 1.73 -1.70 -5.51
C VAL A 224 1.91 -2.41 -4.16
N GLY A 225 1.11 -3.44 -3.89
CA GLY A 225 1.13 -4.17 -2.62
C GLY A 225 0.49 -3.44 -1.44
N THR A 226 -0.24 -2.35 -1.68
CA THR A 226 -0.95 -1.61 -0.61
C THR A 226 -2.41 -2.02 -0.45
N SER A 227 -2.95 -2.80 -1.38
CA SER A 227 -4.27 -3.42 -1.29
C SER A 227 -4.21 -4.78 -0.59
N ASP A 228 -5.37 -5.34 -0.24
CA ASP A 228 -5.45 -6.71 0.25
C ASP A 228 -4.96 -7.71 -0.79
N SER A 229 -4.29 -8.75 -0.32
CA SER A 229 -3.77 -9.81 -1.17
C SER A 229 -4.70 -11.01 -1.25
N VAL A 230 -4.61 -11.74 -2.34
CA VAL A 230 -5.15 -13.10 -2.46
C VAL A 230 -4.01 -14.12 -2.40
N GLY A 231 -4.32 -15.35 -1.95
CA GLY A 231 -3.30 -16.40 -1.78
C GLY A 231 -2.73 -16.43 -0.37
N GLU A 232 -1.98 -17.49 -0.05
CA GLU A 232 -1.47 -17.81 1.28
C GLU A 232 0.02 -18.15 1.25
N ASN A 233 0.67 -18.12 2.45
CA ASN A 233 1.99 -18.72 2.67
C ASN A 233 3.10 -18.27 1.70
N GLY A 234 3.28 -16.96 1.52
CA GLY A 234 4.34 -16.43 0.66
C GLY A 234 3.97 -16.33 -0.83
N ASN A 235 2.82 -16.88 -1.23
CA ASN A 235 2.27 -16.81 -2.58
C ASN A 235 1.18 -15.73 -2.73
N ALA A 236 1.25 -14.69 -1.93
CA ALA A 236 0.31 -13.58 -2.01
C ALA A 236 0.47 -12.80 -3.32
N VAL A 237 -0.67 -12.51 -3.97
CA VAL A 237 -0.78 -11.64 -5.16
C VAL A 237 -1.65 -10.46 -4.78
N TYR A 238 -1.23 -9.27 -5.15
CA TYR A 238 -1.82 -7.99 -4.71
C TYR A 238 -2.45 -7.23 -5.88
N ASP A 239 -3.31 -6.28 -5.54
CA ASP A 239 -3.84 -5.25 -6.41
C ASP A 239 -4.70 -5.75 -7.60
N LEU A 240 -5.25 -6.97 -7.55
CA LEU A 240 -6.05 -7.53 -8.64
C LEU A 240 -7.38 -6.78 -8.90
N GLY A 241 -7.86 -6.04 -7.91
CA GLY A 241 -9.15 -5.35 -7.98
C GLY A 241 -9.06 -3.84 -8.22
N GLY A 242 -7.86 -3.27 -8.38
CA GLY A 242 -7.71 -1.82 -8.45
C GLY A 242 -6.44 -1.34 -9.15
N ASN A 243 -6.03 -0.13 -8.88
CA ASN A 243 -4.87 0.55 -9.46
C ASN A 243 -4.96 0.66 -10.99
N VAL A 244 -4.41 -0.29 -11.73
CA VAL A 244 -4.47 -0.31 -13.19
C VAL A 244 -5.16 -1.57 -13.68
N ALA A 245 -5.98 -1.43 -14.73
CA ALA A 245 -6.45 -2.59 -15.47
C ALA A 245 -5.28 -3.17 -16.28
N GLU A 246 -5.15 -4.47 -16.25
CA GLU A 246 -3.98 -5.17 -16.76
C GLU A 246 -4.25 -5.81 -18.10
N TRP A 247 -3.27 -5.69 -19.00
CA TRP A 247 -3.36 -6.31 -20.33
C TRP A 247 -3.25 -7.83 -20.24
N ALA A 248 -4.15 -8.49 -20.93
CA ALA A 248 -4.19 -9.93 -21.15
C ALA A 248 -4.60 -10.22 -22.59
N THR A 249 -4.60 -11.48 -22.99
CA THR A 249 -5.15 -11.92 -24.28
C THR A 249 -6.43 -12.71 -24.06
N ASP A 250 -7.42 -12.56 -24.95
CA ASP A 250 -8.62 -13.40 -24.99
C ASP A 250 -8.32 -14.77 -25.66
N SER A 251 -9.36 -15.59 -25.82
CA SER A 251 -9.26 -16.91 -26.46
C SER A 251 -8.80 -16.86 -27.93
N ASP A 252 -9.00 -15.74 -28.59
CA ASP A 252 -8.59 -15.50 -29.97
C ASP A 252 -7.19 -14.85 -30.05
N GLY A 253 -6.54 -14.63 -28.93
CA GLY A 253 -5.25 -13.93 -28.84
C GLY A 253 -5.35 -12.41 -28.95
N LYS A 254 -6.56 -11.83 -28.93
CA LYS A 254 -6.76 -10.39 -29.02
C LYS A 254 -6.51 -9.71 -27.67
N PRO A 255 -6.06 -8.44 -27.67
CA PRO A 255 -5.84 -7.69 -26.45
C PRO A 255 -7.14 -7.43 -25.70
N VAL A 256 -7.14 -7.70 -24.40
CA VAL A 256 -8.22 -7.37 -23.47
C VAL A 256 -7.65 -6.78 -22.18
N LEU A 257 -8.42 -5.92 -21.52
CA LEU A 257 -8.11 -5.44 -20.19
C LEU A 257 -8.85 -6.28 -19.15
N ARG A 258 -8.19 -6.58 -18.06
CA ARG A 258 -8.72 -7.34 -16.92
C ARG A 258 -8.34 -6.69 -15.60
N GLY A 259 -9.06 -7.09 -14.54
CA GLY A 259 -8.91 -6.48 -13.22
C GLY A 259 -9.63 -5.16 -13.09
N GLY A 260 -9.54 -4.55 -11.91
CA GLY A 260 -10.06 -3.22 -11.65
C GLY A 260 -9.08 -2.14 -12.09
N ALA A 261 -9.58 -0.91 -12.13
CA ALA A 261 -8.75 0.27 -12.39
C ALA A 261 -9.12 1.40 -11.43
N ALA A 262 -8.22 2.36 -11.23
CA ALA A 262 -8.43 3.44 -10.29
C ALA A 262 -9.65 4.33 -10.60
N ASN A 263 -10.11 4.34 -11.84
CA ASN A 263 -11.31 5.07 -12.26
C ASN A 263 -12.58 4.21 -12.35
N MET A 264 -12.49 2.91 -12.04
CA MET A 264 -13.62 1.98 -12.17
C MET A 264 -14.07 1.50 -10.79
N PRO A 265 -15.36 1.36 -10.52
CA PRO A 265 -15.87 0.74 -9.30
C PRO A 265 -15.63 -0.78 -9.34
N ALA A 266 -15.65 -1.43 -8.17
CA ALA A 266 -15.47 -2.88 -8.07
C ALA A 266 -16.57 -3.68 -8.79
N ASN A 267 -17.76 -3.13 -8.88
CA ASN A 267 -18.92 -3.79 -9.50
C ASN A 267 -19.64 -2.81 -10.43
N PRO A 268 -19.11 -2.51 -11.61
CA PRO A 268 -19.74 -1.62 -12.55
C PRO A 268 -21.06 -2.26 -13.02
N LYS A 269 -22.18 -1.55 -12.84
CA LYS A 269 -23.49 -1.95 -13.39
C LYS A 269 -23.70 -1.43 -14.81
N ASP A 270 -22.82 -0.55 -15.25
CA ASP A 270 -22.87 0.07 -16.56
C ASP A 270 -21.69 -0.43 -17.41
N ASP A 271 -22.00 -1.28 -18.36
CA ASP A 271 -21.01 -1.84 -19.30
C ASP A 271 -20.42 -0.78 -20.24
N SER A 272 -20.97 0.44 -20.27
CA SER A 272 -20.44 1.56 -21.05
C SER A 272 -19.21 2.22 -20.40
N LEU A 273 -18.97 1.99 -19.10
CA LEU A 273 -17.82 2.51 -18.40
C LEU A 273 -16.54 1.83 -18.92
N THR A 274 -15.57 2.63 -19.32
CA THR A 274 -14.29 2.14 -19.84
C THR A 274 -13.12 2.61 -18.99
N THR A 275 -12.10 1.78 -18.90
CA THR A 275 -10.84 2.16 -18.25
C THR A 275 -10.16 3.29 -19.03
N CYS A 276 -9.88 4.42 -18.35
CA CYS A 276 -9.09 5.48 -18.93
C CYS A 276 -7.71 4.95 -19.37
N PRO A 277 -7.17 5.41 -20.49
CA PRO A 277 -5.84 5.00 -20.95
C PRO A 277 -4.75 5.13 -19.88
N HIS A 278 -4.83 6.16 -19.03
CA HIS A 278 -3.86 6.39 -17.94
C HIS A 278 -3.87 5.34 -16.83
N PHE A 279 -4.92 4.52 -16.73
CA PHE A 279 -5.05 3.45 -15.75
C PHE A 279 -4.93 2.06 -16.39
N ARG A 280 -4.19 1.95 -17.49
CA ARG A 280 -3.86 0.69 -18.15
C ARG A 280 -2.43 0.32 -17.86
N GLY A 281 -2.21 -0.87 -17.38
CA GLY A 281 -0.90 -1.38 -16.99
C GLY A 281 -0.73 -2.85 -17.39
N LEU A 282 0.15 -3.55 -16.70
CA LEU A 282 0.41 -4.95 -16.98
C LEU A 282 0.93 -5.70 -15.76
N ARG A 283 0.69 -6.99 -15.76
CA ARG A 283 1.28 -7.99 -14.85
C ARG A 283 1.87 -9.10 -15.71
N VAL A 284 2.99 -9.67 -15.27
CA VAL A 284 3.67 -10.72 -16.02
C VAL A 284 3.24 -12.10 -15.55
N VAL A 285 3.28 -13.07 -16.47
CA VAL A 285 3.29 -14.50 -16.17
C VAL A 285 4.66 -15.04 -16.56
N LEU A 286 5.25 -15.86 -15.69
CA LEU A 286 6.50 -16.56 -15.93
C LEU A 286 6.20 -18.02 -16.23
N GLU A 287 6.53 -18.46 -17.42
CA GLU A 287 6.43 -19.88 -17.79
C GLU A 287 7.43 -20.74 -17.02
N LYS A 288 7.05 -21.99 -16.76
CA LYS A 288 7.87 -22.96 -16.03
C LYS A 288 9.01 -23.50 -16.90
#